data_d129e1620502d72530c1e4757bd87842
#
_entry.id   d129e1620502d72530c1e4757bd87842
#
_cell.length_a   1.000
_cell.length_b   1.000
_cell.length_c   1.000
_cell.angle_alpha   90.00
_cell.angle_beta   90.00
_cell.angle_gamma   90.00
#
_symmetry.space_group_name_H-M   'P 1'
#
loop_
_entity.id
_entity.type
_entity.pdbx_description
1 polymer ?
#
loop_
_entity_poly.entity_id
_entity_poly.type
_entity_poly.pdbx_seq_one_letter_code
_entity_poly.pdbx_strand_id
1 'polypeptide(L)'
;QSGKIPSYLSEFADKKYKNVGDLKEQSLEQINELNPDLIIASKRQEKMIDKFKEIAPVFNVENDYNNYYPSFQQNVTALGQIFGKENVAKEKLSALESKVDQVAKDAKGKTALLVLVNESKISAFGDGSRYGMVYQKFGFKPIDDSIKSSTHGQSVGFEYILEKNPDFLLVVDRTAAITEK
;
A
#
# COMPACT_ATOMS: atom_id res chain seq x y z
N GLN A 1 0.85 24.31 -2.08
CA GLN A 1 1.21 23.01 -1.44
C GLN A 1 0.09 22.65 -0.48
N SER A 2 -0.81 21.78 -0.89
CA SER A 2 -1.98 21.39 -0.09
C SER A 2 -1.71 20.26 0.91
N GLY A 3 -0.47 19.79 1.07
CA GLY A 3 -0.13 18.73 2.00
C GLY A 3 1.28 18.84 2.53
N LYS A 4 1.48 18.50 3.78
CA LYS A 4 2.82 18.28 4.33
C LYS A 4 3.42 17.05 3.66
N ILE A 5 4.58 17.21 3.03
CA ILE A 5 5.35 16.08 2.53
C ILE A 5 5.91 15.33 3.75
N PRO A 6 5.72 14.01 3.87
CA PRO A 6 6.28 13.24 4.96
C PRO A 6 7.79 13.42 5.07
N SER A 7 8.35 13.36 6.28
CA SER A 7 9.77 13.58 6.54
C SER A 7 10.68 12.67 5.70
N TYR A 8 10.27 11.42 5.48
CA TYR A 8 11.00 10.45 4.65
C TYR A 8 10.96 10.74 3.14
N LEU A 9 10.17 11.74 2.70
CA LEU A 9 10.08 12.23 1.32
C LEU A 9 10.49 13.70 1.21
N SER A 10 11.20 14.23 2.21
CA SER A 10 11.58 15.67 2.28
C SER A 10 12.34 16.16 1.06
N GLU A 11 13.08 15.28 0.37
CA GLU A 11 13.78 15.63 -0.89
C GLU A 11 12.83 16.13 -1.99
N PHE A 12 11.58 15.65 -1.99
CA PHE A 12 10.55 16.08 -2.96
C PHE A 12 9.89 17.43 -2.60
N ALA A 13 10.28 18.06 -1.49
CA ALA A 13 9.91 19.44 -1.15
C ALA A 13 10.71 20.48 -1.94
N ASP A 14 11.80 20.08 -2.61
CA ASP A 14 12.61 20.95 -3.45
C ASP A 14 11.78 21.59 -4.57
N LYS A 15 12.00 22.87 -4.84
CA LYS A 15 11.31 23.66 -5.88
C LYS A 15 11.49 23.13 -7.31
N LYS A 16 12.49 22.28 -7.55
CA LYS A 16 12.67 21.59 -8.84
C LYS A 16 11.51 20.64 -9.14
N TYR A 17 10.83 20.10 -8.12
CA TYR A 17 9.64 19.28 -8.27
C TYR A 17 8.40 20.17 -8.32
N LYS A 18 7.64 20.10 -9.40
CA LYS A 18 6.43 20.88 -9.58
C LYS A 18 5.25 20.23 -8.87
N ASN A 19 4.44 21.04 -8.23
CA ASN A 19 3.21 20.57 -7.63
C ASN A 19 2.11 20.53 -8.70
N VAL A 20 1.53 19.37 -8.92
CA VAL A 20 0.44 19.17 -9.91
C VAL A 20 -0.92 18.96 -9.25
N GLY A 21 -1.06 19.35 -7.98
CA GLY A 21 -2.29 19.19 -7.20
C GLY A 21 -2.12 18.21 -6.04
N ASP A 22 -3.23 17.76 -5.49
CA ASP A 22 -3.25 16.77 -4.40
C ASP A 22 -3.73 15.38 -4.88
N LEU A 23 -3.89 14.44 -3.94
CA LEU A 23 -4.29 13.06 -4.25
C LEU A 23 -5.72 12.95 -4.81
N LYS A 24 -6.58 13.94 -4.62
CA LYS A 24 -7.98 13.93 -5.07
C LYS A 24 -8.20 14.83 -6.28
N GLU A 25 -7.49 15.94 -6.32
CA GLU A 25 -7.66 17.00 -7.33
C GLU A 25 -6.31 17.30 -7.97
N GLN A 26 -6.11 16.79 -9.18
CA GLN A 26 -4.92 17.03 -9.97
C GLN A 26 -5.20 18.11 -11.01
N SER A 27 -4.23 19.00 -11.24
CA SER A 27 -4.30 20.01 -12.30
C SER A 27 -3.83 19.42 -13.63
N LEU A 28 -4.75 19.14 -14.53
CA LEU A 28 -4.43 18.68 -15.90
C LEU A 28 -3.59 19.70 -16.66
N GLU A 29 -3.85 21.00 -16.44
CA GLU A 29 -3.09 22.08 -17.05
C GLU A 29 -1.61 22.02 -16.65
N GLN A 30 -1.33 21.93 -15.35
CA GLN A 30 0.05 21.84 -14.85
C GLN A 30 0.75 20.54 -15.29
N ILE A 31 0.01 19.43 -15.35
CA ILE A 31 0.56 18.17 -15.87
C ILE A 31 0.92 18.31 -17.34
N ASN A 32 0.05 18.93 -18.14
CA ASN A 32 0.30 19.15 -19.56
C ASN A 32 1.47 20.10 -19.80
N GLU A 33 1.60 21.18 -19.01
CA GLU A 33 2.74 22.11 -19.07
C GLU A 33 4.08 21.43 -18.80
N LEU A 34 4.09 20.39 -17.97
CA LEU A 34 5.30 19.60 -17.67
C LEU A 34 5.74 18.73 -18.84
N ASN A 35 4.86 18.50 -19.82
CA ASN A 35 5.11 17.64 -20.98
C ASN A 35 5.79 16.31 -20.58
N PRO A 36 5.16 15.48 -19.72
CA PRO A 36 5.81 14.28 -19.21
C PRO A 36 5.87 13.18 -20.27
N ASP A 37 6.94 12.38 -20.25
CA ASP A 37 7.06 11.16 -21.06
C ASP A 37 6.19 10.02 -20.54
N LEU A 38 5.86 10.05 -19.24
CA LEU A 38 5.07 9.03 -18.55
C LEU A 38 4.33 9.64 -17.36
N ILE A 39 3.08 9.25 -17.18
CA ILE A 39 2.31 9.52 -15.97
C ILE A 39 2.16 8.21 -15.18
N ILE A 40 2.59 8.21 -13.91
CA ILE A 40 2.36 7.08 -13.00
C ILE A 40 1.16 7.44 -12.11
N ALA A 41 0.11 6.64 -12.20
CA ALA A 41 -1.13 6.85 -11.46
C ALA A 41 -1.46 5.62 -10.59
N SER A 42 -2.39 5.77 -9.67
CA SER A 42 -2.89 4.68 -8.83
C SER A 42 -4.41 4.74 -8.72
N LYS A 43 -5.02 3.82 -7.98
CA LYS A 43 -6.47 3.73 -7.78
C LYS A 43 -7.15 5.05 -7.41
N ARG A 44 -6.48 5.92 -6.67
CA ARG A 44 -7.06 7.22 -6.30
C ARG A 44 -7.31 8.15 -7.49
N GLN A 45 -6.56 7.95 -8.56
CA GLN A 45 -6.67 8.70 -9.82
C GLN A 45 -7.43 7.93 -10.91
N GLU A 46 -8.08 6.81 -10.58
CA GLU A 46 -8.77 5.95 -11.55
C GLU A 46 -9.69 6.73 -12.49
N LYS A 47 -10.48 7.67 -11.96
CA LYS A 47 -11.38 8.53 -12.74
C LYS A 47 -10.69 9.53 -13.65
N MET A 48 -9.40 9.75 -13.45
CA MET A 48 -8.60 10.69 -14.23
C MET A 48 -7.73 10.02 -15.31
N ILE A 49 -7.63 8.68 -15.28
CA ILE A 49 -6.71 7.93 -16.15
C ILE A 49 -6.94 8.26 -17.62
N ASP A 50 -8.18 8.33 -18.09
CA ASP A 50 -8.45 8.62 -19.50
C ASP A 50 -8.03 10.04 -19.89
N LYS A 51 -8.22 11.00 -19.00
CA LYS A 51 -7.71 12.37 -19.21
C LYS A 51 -6.19 12.45 -19.18
N PHE A 52 -5.54 11.66 -18.35
CA PHE A 52 -4.08 11.58 -18.32
C PHE A 52 -3.52 10.98 -19.61
N LYS A 53 -4.20 9.98 -20.20
CA LYS A 53 -3.80 9.38 -21.49
C LYS A 53 -3.86 10.37 -22.67
N GLU A 54 -4.65 11.44 -22.57
CA GLU A 54 -4.67 12.51 -23.57
C GLU A 54 -3.38 13.35 -23.52
N ILE A 55 -2.64 13.31 -22.39
CA ILE A 55 -1.40 14.07 -22.18
C ILE A 55 -0.17 13.19 -22.47
N ALA A 56 -0.11 12.00 -21.88
CA ALA A 56 1.04 11.10 -21.99
C ALA A 56 0.64 9.63 -21.73
N PRO A 57 1.49 8.66 -22.08
CA PRO A 57 1.32 7.27 -21.64
C PRO A 57 1.11 7.18 -20.13
N VAL A 58 0.19 6.31 -19.69
CA VAL A 58 -0.13 6.14 -18.27
C VAL A 58 0.23 4.74 -17.81
N PHE A 59 1.02 4.63 -16.75
CA PHE A 59 1.23 3.39 -16.02
C PHE A 59 0.43 3.43 -14.71
N ASN A 60 -0.58 2.55 -14.59
CA ASN A 60 -1.39 2.44 -13.38
C ASN A 60 -0.77 1.44 -12.40
N VAL A 61 -0.21 1.94 -11.29
CA VAL A 61 0.41 1.15 -10.22
C VAL A 61 -0.68 0.77 -9.21
N GLU A 62 -1.56 -0.15 -9.59
CA GLU A 62 -2.59 -0.65 -8.70
C GLU A 62 -2.26 -2.09 -8.27
N ASN A 63 -2.40 -2.36 -6.96
CA ASN A 63 -2.29 -3.71 -6.44
C ASN A 63 -3.69 -4.30 -6.23
N ASP A 64 -3.88 -5.53 -6.69
CA ASP A 64 -5.09 -6.30 -6.41
C ASP A 64 -5.03 -6.84 -4.98
N TYR A 65 -5.96 -6.41 -4.13
CA TYR A 65 -5.99 -6.85 -2.72
C TYR A 65 -6.29 -8.33 -2.54
N ASN A 66 -6.96 -8.96 -3.50
CA ASN A 66 -7.20 -10.41 -3.47
C ASN A 66 -5.98 -11.21 -3.96
N ASN A 67 -5.07 -10.54 -4.66
CA ASN A 67 -3.85 -11.13 -5.22
C ASN A 67 -2.67 -10.16 -5.07
N TYR A 68 -2.49 -9.65 -3.84
CA TYR A 68 -1.62 -8.50 -3.57
C TYR A 68 -0.17 -8.74 -4.00
N TYR A 69 0.43 -9.83 -3.53
CA TYR A 69 1.87 -10.06 -3.74
C TYR A 69 2.23 -10.28 -5.22
N PRO A 70 1.51 -11.09 -5.98
CA PRO A 70 1.75 -11.21 -7.43
C PRO A 70 1.54 -9.89 -8.19
N SER A 71 0.49 -9.12 -7.89
CA SER A 71 0.27 -7.82 -8.54
C SER A 71 1.37 -6.80 -8.21
N PHE A 72 1.86 -6.81 -6.97
CA PHE A 72 3.04 -6.04 -6.57
C PHE A 72 4.30 -6.45 -7.36
N GLN A 73 4.57 -7.75 -7.50
CA GLN A 73 5.70 -8.25 -8.29
C GLN A 73 5.60 -7.81 -9.76
N GLN A 74 4.41 -7.88 -10.35
CA GLN A 74 4.16 -7.40 -11.73
C GLN A 74 4.45 -5.91 -11.85
N ASN A 75 3.97 -5.08 -10.92
CA ASN A 75 4.22 -3.65 -10.92
C ASN A 75 5.72 -3.32 -10.82
N VAL A 76 6.46 -3.98 -9.92
CA VAL A 76 7.91 -3.77 -9.78
C VAL A 76 8.66 -4.21 -11.05
N THR A 77 8.26 -5.33 -11.65
CA THR A 77 8.85 -5.83 -12.89
C THR A 77 8.62 -4.85 -14.04
N ALA A 78 7.38 -4.37 -14.19
CA ALA A 78 7.03 -3.40 -15.23
C ALA A 78 7.79 -2.07 -15.04
N LEU A 79 7.90 -1.56 -13.81
CA LEU A 79 8.73 -0.39 -13.53
C LEU A 79 10.20 -0.63 -13.88
N GLY A 80 10.72 -1.82 -13.56
CA GLY A 80 12.07 -2.23 -13.97
C GLY A 80 12.27 -2.11 -15.49
N GLN A 81 11.31 -2.61 -16.28
CA GLN A 81 11.33 -2.54 -17.74
C GLN A 81 11.23 -1.10 -18.25
N ILE A 82 10.28 -0.32 -17.74
CA ILE A 82 10.06 1.08 -18.14
C ILE A 82 11.33 1.91 -17.95
N PHE A 83 12.06 1.68 -16.86
CA PHE A 83 13.25 2.49 -16.52
C PHE A 83 14.58 1.81 -16.84
N GLY A 84 14.60 0.68 -17.56
CA GLY A 84 15.83 -0.08 -17.88
C GLY A 84 16.57 -0.55 -16.62
N LYS A 85 15.82 -1.00 -15.60
CA LYS A 85 16.32 -1.43 -14.29
C LYS A 85 15.86 -2.86 -13.95
N GLU A 86 15.70 -3.72 -14.95
CA GLU A 86 15.20 -5.07 -14.81
C GLU A 86 16.01 -5.90 -13.81
N ASN A 87 17.35 -5.79 -13.88
CA ASN A 87 18.23 -6.51 -12.97
C ASN A 87 18.06 -6.06 -11.52
N VAL A 88 17.89 -4.74 -11.30
CA VAL A 88 17.64 -4.17 -9.95
C VAL A 88 16.27 -4.65 -9.43
N ALA A 89 15.23 -4.60 -10.26
CA ALA A 89 13.91 -5.07 -9.90
C ALA A 89 13.95 -6.56 -9.51
N LYS A 90 14.57 -7.40 -10.33
CA LYS A 90 14.73 -8.83 -10.08
C LYS A 90 15.49 -9.11 -8.77
N GLU A 91 16.62 -8.44 -8.54
CA GLU A 91 17.42 -8.60 -7.33
C GLU A 91 16.59 -8.23 -6.07
N LYS A 92 15.90 -7.07 -6.10
CA LYS A 92 15.08 -6.62 -4.98
C LYS A 92 13.89 -7.54 -4.70
N LEU A 93 13.22 -8.01 -5.75
CA LEU A 93 12.12 -8.98 -5.61
C LEU A 93 12.63 -10.31 -5.03
N SER A 94 13.76 -10.85 -5.51
CA SER A 94 14.33 -12.08 -4.99
C SER A 94 14.75 -11.96 -3.51
N ALA A 95 15.38 -10.84 -3.13
CA ALA A 95 15.75 -10.57 -1.75
C ALA A 95 14.52 -10.44 -0.83
N LEU A 96 13.45 -9.80 -1.33
CA LEU A 96 12.19 -9.70 -0.61
C LEU A 96 11.52 -11.07 -0.44
N GLU A 97 11.45 -11.86 -1.52
CA GLU A 97 10.86 -13.20 -1.50
C GLU A 97 11.53 -14.08 -0.44
N SER A 98 12.87 -14.08 -0.40
CA SER A 98 13.63 -14.86 0.59
C SER A 98 13.27 -14.47 2.03
N LYS A 99 13.06 -13.18 2.31
CA LYS A 99 12.62 -12.69 3.62
C LYS A 99 11.19 -13.11 3.95
N VAL A 100 10.30 -13.01 2.97
CA VAL A 100 8.89 -13.40 3.11
C VAL A 100 8.78 -14.90 3.36
N ASP A 101 9.52 -15.72 2.64
CA ASP A 101 9.55 -17.17 2.83
C ASP A 101 10.07 -17.56 4.22
N GLN A 102 11.05 -16.81 4.75
CA GLN A 102 11.52 -17.02 6.12
C GLN A 102 10.41 -16.69 7.14
N VAL A 103 9.75 -15.54 6.98
CA VAL A 103 8.61 -15.16 7.83
C VAL A 103 7.51 -16.22 7.77
N ALA A 104 7.20 -16.73 6.57
CA ALA A 104 6.17 -17.75 6.40
C ALA A 104 6.50 -19.07 7.12
N LYS A 105 7.79 -19.44 7.18
CA LYS A 105 8.23 -20.60 7.99
C LYS A 105 8.03 -20.35 9.49
N ASP A 106 8.40 -19.16 9.97
CA ASP A 106 8.35 -18.81 11.40
C ASP A 106 6.89 -18.60 11.87
N ALA A 107 6.02 -18.12 10.97
CA ALA A 107 4.59 -17.90 11.22
C ALA A 107 3.74 -19.18 11.15
N LYS A 108 4.29 -20.27 10.64
CA LYS A 108 3.54 -21.53 10.41
C LYS A 108 2.82 -22.01 11.67
N GLY A 109 1.50 -22.13 11.57
CA GLY A 109 0.64 -22.58 12.66
C GLY A 109 0.29 -21.51 13.69
N LYS A 110 0.85 -20.31 13.56
CA LYS A 110 0.54 -19.18 14.43
C LYS A 110 -0.66 -18.39 13.92
N THR A 111 -1.46 -17.91 14.85
CA THR A 111 -2.59 -17.03 14.57
C THR A 111 -2.18 -15.57 14.63
N ALA A 112 -2.80 -14.74 13.81
CA ALA A 112 -2.62 -13.29 13.87
C ALA A 112 -3.94 -12.55 13.79
N LEU A 113 -3.98 -11.37 14.40
CA LEU A 113 -4.97 -10.33 14.19
C LEU A 113 -4.26 -9.06 13.76
N LEU A 114 -4.58 -8.58 12.56
CA LEU A 114 -4.11 -7.27 12.12
C LEU A 114 -5.15 -6.21 12.43
N VAL A 115 -4.73 -5.17 13.14
CA VAL A 115 -5.56 -4.02 13.47
C VAL A 115 -4.90 -2.71 13.00
N LEU A 116 -5.73 -1.77 12.61
CA LEU A 116 -5.33 -0.39 12.32
C LEU A 116 -5.90 0.52 13.40
N VAL A 117 -5.02 1.29 14.02
CA VAL A 117 -5.37 2.35 14.97
C VAL A 117 -5.41 3.68 14.23
N ASN A 118 -6.53 4.39 14.35
CA ASN A 118 -6.70 5.72 13.81
C ASN A 118 -7.43 6.58 14.84
N GLU A 119 -6.68 7.45 15.51
CA GLU A 119 -7.14 8.19 16.70
C GLU A 119 -7.61 7.22 17.79
N SER A 120 -8.86 7.29 18.21
CA SER A 120 -9.47 6.39 19.21
C SER A 120 -10.13 5.15 18.61
N LYS A 121 -10.05 4.96 17.28
CA LYS A 121 -10.74 3.86 16.59
C LYS A 121 -9.77 2.73 16.26
N ILE A 122 -10.23 1.50 16.48
CA ILE A 122 -9.53 0.28 16.10
C ILE A 122 -10.36 -0.43 15.04
N SER A 123 -9.72 -0.81 13.95
CA SER A 123 -10.34 -1.61 12.88
C SER A 123 -9.54 -2.88 12.64
N ALA A 124 -10.19 -4.03 12.68
CA ALA A 124 -9.60 -5.32 12.34
C ALA A 124 -9.71 -5.59 10.83
N PHE A 125 -8.69 -6.26 10.26
CA PHE A 125 -8.61 -6.59 8.85
C PHE A 125 -8.37 -8.09 8.66
N GLY A 126 -9.24 -8.70 7.87
CA GLY A 126 -9.16 -10.11 7.50
C GLY A 126 -8.37 -10.34 6.21
N ASP A 127 -8.39 -11.58 5.74
CA ASP A 127 -7.63 -12.07 4.59
C ASP A 127 -7.98 -11.33 3.28
N GLY A 128 -9.24 -11.09 2.97
CA GLY A 128 -9.66 -10.37 1.76
C GLY A 128 -9.49 -8.85 1.80
N SER A 129 -8.62 -8.32 2.67
CA SER A 129 -8.39 -6.89 2.85
C SER A 129 -7.06 -6.43 2.22
N ARG A 130 -6.84 -5.11 2.21
CA ARG A 130 -5.54 -4.52 1.80
C ARG A 130 -4.33 -4.98 2.62
N TYR A 131 -4.56 -5.65 3.74
CA TYR A 131 -3.53 -6.27 4.57
C TYR A 131 -3.56 -7.80 4.50
N GLY A 132 -4.34 -8.37 3.57
CA GLY A 132 -4.51 -9.81 3.40
C GLY A 132 -3.20 -10.58 3.19
N MET A 133 -2.16 -9.91 2.69
CA MET A 133 -0.83 -10.52 2.52
C MET A 133 -0.25 -11.11 3.83
N VAL A 134 -0.66 -10.61 5.00
CA VAL A 134 -0.27 -11.16 6.30
C VAL A 134 -0.70 -12.62 6.43
N TYR A 135 -1.86 -12.95 5.90
CA TYR A 135 -2.42 -14.30 5.93
C TYR A 135 -2.03 -15.08 4.68
N GLN A 136 -2.20 -14.49 3.50
CA GLN A 136 -1.99 -15.14 2.21
C GLN A 136 -0.52 -15.45 1.91
N LYS A 137 0.40 -14.59 2.35
CA LYS A 137 1.82 -14.69 1.98
C LYS A 137 2.76 -14.87 3.18
N PHE A 138 2.49 -14.19 4.30
CA PHE A 138 3.31 -14.36 5.51
C PHE A 138 2.94 -15.61 6.32
N GLY A 139 1.87 -16.32 5.94
CA GLY A 139 1.56 -17.65 6.47
C GLY A 139 0.92 -17.68 7.86
N PHE A 140 0.52 -16.53 8.41
CA PHE A 140 -0.29 -16.51 9.62
C PHE A 140 -1.70 -17.02 9.34
N LYS A 141 -2.29 -17.69 10.33
CA LYS A 141 -3.71 -18.02 10.28
C LYS A 141 -4.52 -16.82 10.79
N PRO A 142 -5.61 -16.41 10.10
CA PRO A 142 -6.54 -15.46 10.69
C PRO A 142 -7.06 -16.00 12.01
N ILE A 143 -7.10 -15.20 13.07
CA ILE A 143 -7.73 -15.63 14.34
C ILE A 143 -9.25 -15.64 14.24
N ASP A 144 -9.79 -14.92 13.26
CA ASP A 144 -11.22 -14.83 12.99
C ASP A 144 -11.49 -14.69 11.50
N ASP A 145 -12.02 -15.76 10.89
CA ASP A 145 -12.36 -15.80 9.47
C ASP A 145 -13.67 -15.03 9.15
N SER A 146 -14.41 -14.59 10.17
CA SER A 146 -15.66 -13.85 9.99
C SER A 146 -15.45 -12.35 9.75
N ILE A 147 -14.22 -11.83 9.85
CA ILE A 147 -13.93 -10.43 9.59
C ILE A 147 -14.23 -10.10 8.14
N LYS A 148 -15.24 -9.27 7.93
CA LYS A 148 -15.68 -8.88 6.58
C LYS A 148 -14.61 -8.05 5.87
N SER A 149 -14.35 -8.42 4.61
CA SER A 149 -13.52 -7.60 3.74
C SER A 149 -14.16 -6.22 3.55
N SER A 150 -13.45 -5.18 3.91
CA SER A 150 -13.87 -3.80 3.65
C SER A 150 -12.65 -2.87 3.52
N THR A 151 -12.84 -1.75 2.83
CA THR A 151 -11.78 -0.73 2.67
C THR A 151 -11.30 -0.16 4.00
N HIS A 152 -12.18 -0.11 5.01
CA HIS A 152 -11.90 0.51 6.31
C HIS A 152 -11.73 -0.49 7.44
N GLY A 153 -11.82 -1.78 7.16
CA GLY A 153 -11.82 -2.84 8.16
C GLY A 153 -13.13 -2.91 8.96
N GLN A 154 -13.20 -3.84 9.88
CA GLN A 154 -14.29 -4.02 10.81
C GLN A 154 -13.96 -3.31 12.13
N SER A 155 -14.83 -2.39 12.59
CA SER A 155 -14.63 -1.72 13.88
C SER A 155 -14.68 -2.73 15.03
N VAL A 156 -13.67 -2.72 15.90
CA VAL A 156 -13.56 -3.61 17.06
C VAL A 156 -13.11 -2.83 18.30
N GLY A 157 -13.36 -3.39 19.49
CA GLY A 157 -12.88 -2.88 20.76
C GLY A 157 -11.71 -3.70 21.32
N PHE A 158 -11.19 -3.27 22.47
CA PHE A 158 -10.14 -4.02 23.16
C PHE A 158 -10.64 -5.38 23.68
N GLU A 159 -11.92 -5.46 24.06
CA GLU A 159 -12.55 -6.70 24.50
C GLU A 159 -12.53 -7.77 23.41
N TYR A 160 -12.78 -7.38 22.16
CA TYR A 160 -12.69 -8.28 21.02
C TYR A 160 -11.27 -8.86 20.86
N ILE A 161 -10.25 -7.99 20.96
CA ILE A 161 -8.85 -8.43 20.85
C ILE A 161 -8.50 -9.41 21.99
N LEU A 162 -8.94 -9.10 23.20
CA LEU A 162 -8.72 -9.94 24.36
C LEU A 162 -9.43 -11.31 24.26
N GLU A 163 -10.69 -11.30 23.80
CA GLU A 163 -11.49 -12.53 23.59
C GLU A 163 -10.85 -13.43 22.54
N LYS A 164 -10.42 -12.87 21.41
CA LYS A 164 -9.82 -13.63 20.32
C LYS A 164 -8.43 -14.16 20.66
N ASN A 165 -7.68 -13.47 21.50
CA ASN A 165 -6.37 -13.87 22.02
C ASN A 165 -5.43 -14.46 20.93
N PRO A 166 -5.07 -13.68 19.89
CA PRO A 166 -4.19 -14.16 18.82
C PRO A 166 -2.75 -14.38 19.33
N ASP A 167 -1.99 -15.31 18.71
CA ASP A 167 -0.55 -15.46 18.99
C ASP A 167 0.21 -14.16 18.65
N PHE A 168 -0.23 -13.44 17.61
CA PHE A 168 0.36 -12.17 17.18
C PHE A 168 -0.71 -11.10 16.97
N LEU A 169 -0.54 -9.96 17.62
CA LEU A 169 -1.29 -8.74 17.35
C LEU A 169 -0.42 -7.81 16.51
N LEU A 170 -0.79 -7.63 15.23
CA LEU A 170 -0.09 -6.75 14.31
C LEU A 170 -0.81 -5.40 14.27
N VAL A 171 -0.12 -4.34 14.71
CA VAL A 171 -0.72 -3.01 14.85
C VAL A 171 -0.15 -2.07 13.79
N VAL A 172 -1.03 -1.52 12.95
CA VAL A 172 -0.72 -0.40 12.06
C VAL A 172 -1.21 0.88 12.75
N ASP A 173 -0.31 1.62 13.35
CA ASP A 173 -0.65 2.90 13.99
C ASP A 173 -0.59 4.04 12.97
N ARG A 174 -1.75 4.37 12.38
CA ARG A 174 -1.89 5.48 11.45
C ARG A 174 -1.72 6.82 12.16
N THR A 175 -2.21 6.94 13.39
CA THR A 175 -2.13 8.19 14.15
C THR A 175 -0.68 8.56 14.42
N ALA A 176 0.13 7.62 14.90
CA ALA A 176 1.55 7.85 15.11
C ALA A 176 2.29 8.21 13.80
N ALA A 177 1.89 7.61 12.68
CA ALA A 177 2.53 7.86 11.38
C ALA A 177 2.21 9.23 10.77
N ILE A 178 1.09 9.87 11.13
CA ILE A 178 0.67 11.15 10.53
C ILE A 178 0.73 12.35 11.49
N THR A 179 0.79 12.09 12.79
CA THR A 179 1.06 13.11 13.82
C THR A 179 2.55 13.14 14.08
N GLU A 180 3.26 14.01 13.36
CA GLU A 180 4.63 14.34 13.75
C GLU A 180 4.60 14.95 15.17
N LYS A 181 5.19 14.25 16.10
CA LYS A 181 5.61 14.84 17.39
C LYS A 181 7.06 15.24 17.30
#